data_00949f04e8454a11f5e58825f06cadcc
#
_entry.id   00949f04e8454a11f5e58825f06cadcc
#
_cell.length_a   1.000
_cell.length_b   1.000
_cell.length_c   1.000
_cell.angle_alpha   90.00
_cell.angle_beta   90.00
_cell.angle_gamma   90.00
#
_symmetry.space_group_name_H-M   'P 1'
#
loop_
_entity.id
_entity.type
_entity.pdbx_description
1 polymer ?
#
loop_
_entity_poly.entity_id
_entity_poly.type
_entity_poly.pdbx_seq_one_letter_code
_entity_poly.pdbx_strand_id
1 'polypeptide(L)'
;MNRRRFLVETSVFAASAVSSLPLLGCGDVTLEIPCIAASPAEPEIAGMTYLRASEIGCALDCDLATGHNKSRSGPATDDAPRINAALAPATKDHPITLIMDGGALVSGLFLPPGGYWSIVGQGCETGFFVKSGTNNDGIHNGDATAGYPSDPGPPAPSRGRSVTLKDFVLNANAGNGRSGVSTTGAVQGKSTQWYVGINLMNLDEIKIENVVVLQSPSYHIRLSNVGHVQVKGCIFRSLGPSTDGLHFNGPANDIAVSGCKFITGDDAIALNCPEGYSGDIARVTVTDCAFDSWSLMRLDTIQTSGNAYKFDIDAVTVRNCTGKFKMAAFLLGQGAGSHSESIHSLSVSDCAFESPAVLEIAANFGVVRLARVSLTPRNLHGEPGFAFARTSPYFYGCTYTGTLLEFENCLMEPTSQRAVAAVIPNYQSMIDTVRFNGFSWNKAATSHSSSPALIDFVSGDIRHLIIDALDSDRILQPVSSQGFPHIGVVSGAGVLATGWEFPDITMADGFPYISASTGKAAIKIDGIVKPYP
;
A
#
# COMPACT_ATOMS: atom_id res chain seq x y z
N MET A 1 -4.60 30.50 -11.02
CA MET A 1 -5.42 29.87 -9.95
C MET A 1 -4.50 29.46 -8.81
N ASN A 2 -4.83 29.79 -7.60
CA ASN A 2 -3.91 29.71 -6.47
C ASN A 2 -3.82 28.27 -5.97
N ARG A 3 -2.64 27.61 -5.99
CA ARG A 3 -2.39 26.22 -5.62
C ARG A 3 -2.98 25.81 -4.24
N ARG A 4 -3.06 26.74 -3.31
CA ARG A 4 -3.67 26.50 -1.99
C ARG A 4 -5.17 26.19 -2.04
N ARG A 5 -5.89 26.70 -3.05
CA ARG A 5 -7.32 26.45 -3.20
C ARG A 5 -7.61 25.04 -3.75
N PHE A 6 -6.69 24.52 -4.56
CA PHE A 6 -6.85 23.21 -5.20
C PHE A 6 -6.64 22.03 -4.22
N LEU A 7 -5.67 22.13 -3.31
CA LEU A 7 -5.44 21.09 -2.28
C LEU A 7 -6.56 21.05 -1.23
N VAL A 8 -7.18 22.19 -0.93
CA VAL A 8 -8.36 22.24 -0.06
C VAL A 8 -9.60 21.69 -0.76
N GLU A 9 -9.75 21.91 -2.07
CA GLU A 9 -10.89 21.38 -2.83
C GLU A 9 -10.77 19.86 -3.09
N THR A 10 -9.57 19.29 -3.26
CA THR A 10 -9.40 17.83 -3.41
C THR A 10 -9.60 17.08 -2.09
N SER A 11 -9.17 17.63 -0.97
CA SER A 11 -9.47 17.05 0.35
C SER A 11 -10.96 17.18 0.74
N VAL A 12 -11.62 18.24 0.30
CA VAL A 12 -13.07 18.42 0.50
C VAL A 12 -13.89 17.50 -0.42
N PHE A 13 -13.43 17.17 -1.63
CA PHE A 13 -14.12 16.19 -2.48
C PHE A 13 -14.02 14.76 -1.95
N ALA A 14 -12.90 14.36 -1.36
CA ALA A 14 -12.81 13.07 -0.69
C ALA A 14 -13.72 12.99 0.56
N ALA A 15 -13.86 14.10 1.29
CA ALA A 15 -14.74 14.18 2.46
C ALA A 15 -16.23 14.29 2.12
N SER A 16 -16.60 14.94 1.00
CA SER A 16 -18.01 15.12 0.62
C SER A 16 -18.63 13.90 -0.06
N ALA A 17 -17.85 13.00 -0.66
CA ALA A 17 -18.35 11.76 -1.22
C ALA A 17 -18.67 10.69 -0.13
N VAL A 18 -18.14 10.86 1.08
CA VAL A 18 -18.40 9.95 2.22
C VAL A 18 -19.61 10.39 3.06
N SER A 19 -20.09 11.63 2.91
CA SER A 19 -21.18 12.18 3.75
C SER A 19 -22.59 11.75 3.35
N SER A 20 -22.77 10.93 2.30
CA SER A 20 -24.09 10.44 1.87
C SER A 20 -24.30 8.92 2.02
N LEU A 21 -23.40 8.19 2.65
CA LEU A 21 -23.72 6.85 3.13
C LEU A 21 -24.56 7.02 4.41
N PRO A 22 -25.78 6.45 4.47
CA PRO A 22 -26.53 6.47 5.71
C PRO A 22 -25.67 5.81 6.78
N LEU A 23 -25.41 6.53 7.86
CA LEU A 23 -25.01 5.95 9.12
C LEU A 23 -26.03 4.87 9.43
N LEU A 24 -25.73 3.63 9.10
CA LEU A 24 -26.45 2.48 9.64
C LEU A 24 -26.38 2.66 11.15
N GLY A 25 -27.55 2.87 11.74
CA GLY A 25 -27.70 3.18 13.14
C GLY A 25 -26.84 2.27 14.01
N CYS A 26 -26.33 2.82 15.08
CA CYS A 26 -25.71 2.09 16.18
C CYS A 26 -26.68 1.06 16.76
N GLY A 27 -26.85 -0.06 16.06
CA GLY A 27 -27.22 -1.30 16.71
C GLY A 27 -25.94 -1.83 17.34
N ASP A 28 -26.00 -2.36 18.54
CA ASP A 28 -24.92 -3.05 19.23
C ASP A 28 -24.35 -4.19 18.36
N VAL A 29 -23.52 -3.84 17.40
CA VAL A 29 -22.70 -4.81 16.69
C VAL A 29 -21.54 -5.11 17.61
N THR A 30 -21.66 -6.17 18.38
CA THR A 30 -20.54 -6.74 19.13
C THR A 30 -19.39 -6.95 18.16
N LEU A 31 -18.31 -6.21 18.35
CA LEU A 31 -17.11 -6.33 17.53
C LEU A 31 -16.53 -7.73 17.79
N GLU A 32 -16.72 -8.64 16.84
CA GLU A 32 -16.02 -9.91 16.90
C GLU A 32 -14.51 -9.65 16.75
N ILE A 33 -13.76 -9.97 17.81
CA ILE A 33 -12.29 -9.94 17.79
C ILE A 33 -11.82 -11.15 16.98
N PRO A 34 -11.12 -10.96 15.84
CA PRO A 34 -10.53 -12.08 15.12
C PRO A 34 -9.54 -12.79 16.03
N CYS A 35 -9.72 -14.10 16.22
CA CYS A 35 -8.83 -14.87 17.07
C CYS A 35 -7.70 -15.46 16.25
N ILE A 36 -6.46 -15.09 16.59
CA ILE A 36 -5.25 -15.78 16.15
C ILE A 36 -4.81 -16.66 17.33
N ALA A 37 -4.56 -17.93 17.06
CA ALA A 37 -3.99 -18.82 18.07
C ALA A 37 -2.60 -18.34 18.47
N ALA A 38 -2.30 -18.39 19.76
CA ALA A 38 -0.98 -18.05 20.24
C ALA A 38 0.06 -18.99 19.63
N SER A 39 1.23 -18.46 19.33
CA SER A 39 2.38 -19.26 18.95
C SER A 39 2.77 -20.24 20.08
N PRO A 40 3.40 -21.38 19.78
CA PRO A 40 4.03 -22.19 20.82
C PRO A 40 4.96 -21.33 21.68
N ALA A 41 4.95 -21.59 22.99
CA ALA A 41 5.84 -20.87 23.91
C ALA A 41 7.31 -21.02 23.46
N GLU A 42 7.98 -19.92 23.25
CA GLU A 42 9.41 -19.93 22.97
C GLU A 42 10.19 -20.16 24.26
N PRO A 43 11.33 -20.85 24.20
CA PRO A 43 12.18 -21.02 25.38
C PRO A 43 12.67 -19.66 25.89
N GLU A 44 12.75 -19.51 27.20
CA GLU A 44 13.29 -18.30 27.80
C GLU A 44 14.75 -18.08 27.36
N ILE A 45 15.03 -16.86 26.94
CA ILE A 45 16.37 -16.47 26.46
C ILE A 45 17.20 -16.07 27.68
N ALA A 46 18.38 -16.66 27.82
CA ALA A 46 19.30 -16.32 28.90
C ALA A 46 19.67 -14.82 28.89
N GLY A 47 19.58 -14.16 30.03
CA GLY A 47 19.84 -12.73 30.17
C GLY A 47 18.64 -11.81 29.89
N MET A 48 17.49 -12.37 29.51
CA MET A 48 16.22 -11.64 29.36
C MET A 48 15.45 -11.69 30.67
N THR A 49 14.91 -10.55 31.09
CA THR A 49 13.98 -10.48 32.23
C THR A 49 12.53 -10.66 31.75
N TYR A 50 11.83 -11.62 32.32
CA TYR A 50 10.41 -11.86 32.01
C TYR A 50 9.54 -11.39 33.15
N LEU A 51 8.56 -10.54 32.87
CA LEU A 51 7.59 -9.98 33.81
C LEU A 51 6.18 -10.35 33.36
N ARG A 52 5.36 -10.94 34.25
CA ARG A 52 3.93 -11.13 33.95
C ARG A 52 3.14 -9.89 34.36
N ALA A 53 2.19 -9.50 33.52
CA ALA A 53 1.36 -8.33 33.79
C ALA A 53 0.57 -8.48 35.09
N SER A 54 0.06 -9.66 35.42
CA SER A 54 -0.58 -9.96 36.70
C SER A 54 0.37 -9.81 37.90
N GLU A 55 1.63 -10.22 37.77
CA GLU A 55 2.63 -10.18 38.85
C GLU A 55 3.13 -8.77 39.15
N ILE A 56 3.14 -7.87 38.17
CA ILE A 56 3.45 -6.45 38.37
C ILE A 56 2.26 -5.63 38.84
N GLY A 57 1.14 -6.30 39.18
CA GLY A 57 -0.05 -5.71 39.81
C GLY A 57 -1.02 -5.08 38.81
N CYS A 58 -0.97 -5.41 37.52
CA CYS A 58 -2.02 -5.03 36.58
C CYS A 58 -3.34 -5.69 36.95
N ALA A 59 -4.44 -4.95 36.80
CA ALA A 59 -5.77 -5.46 37.12
C ALA A 59 -6.26 -6.48 36.08
N LEU A 60 -5.90 -6.31 34.80
CA LEU A 60 -6.25 -7.18 33.68
C LEU A 60 -7.75 -7.48 33.56
N ASP A 61 -8.56 -6.56 34.05
CA ASP A 61 -10.02 -6.67 34.17
C ASP A 61 -10.78 -6.14 32.94
N CYS A 62 -10.07 -5.83 31.84
CA CYS A 62 -10.62 -5.23 30.64
C CYS A 62 -11.13 -6.28 29.63
N ASP A 63 -12.36 -6.10 29.18
CA ASP A 63 -12.88 -6.74 27.99
C ASP A 63 -12.35 -6.00 26.74
N LEU A 64 -11.60 -6.69 25.90
CA LEU A 64 -10.91 -6.09 24.73
C LEU A 64 -11.86 -5.69 23.58
N ALA A 65 -13.12 -6.13 23.60
CA ALA A 65 -14.11 -5.70 22.62
C ALA A 65 -14.78 -4.38 23.02
N THR A 66 -14.99 -4.16 24.32
CA THR A 66 -15.83 -3.07 24.83
C THR A 66 -15.10 -2.05 25.69
N GLY A 67 -13.94 -2.40 26.24
CA GLY A 67 -13.21 -1.56 27.21
C GLY A 67 -13.82 -1.56 28.62
N HIS A 68 -14.89 -2.33 28.84
CA HIS A 68 -15.55 -2.44 30.12
C HIS A 68 -14.84 -3.43 31.02
N ASN A 69 -15.10 -3.28 32.32
CA ASN A 69 -14.65 -4.24 33.33
C ASN A 69 -15.39 -5.58 33.13
N LYS A 70 -14.68 -6.70 33.11
CA LYS A 70 -15.24 -8.04 32.93
C LYS A 70 -16.17 -8.50 34.07
N SER A 71 -15.96 -7.98 35.26
CA SER A 71 -16.61 -8.49 36.51
C SER A 71 -17.62 -7.53 37.09
N ARG A 72 -17.64 -6.25 36.69
CA ARG A 72 -18.50 -5.22 37.26
C ARG A 72 -18.93 -4.20 36.23
N SER A 73 -20.01 -3.49 36.47
CA SER A 73 -20.42 -2.37 35.64
C SER A 73 -19.40 -1.22 35.71
N GLY A 74 -19.10 -0.61 34.53
CA GLY A 74 -18.21 0.54 34.44
C GLY A 74 -16.90 0.23 33.68
N PRO A 75 -16.03 1.23 33.58
CA PRO A 75 -14.76 1.08 32.88
C PRO A 75 -13.82 0.13 33.63
N ALA A 76 -12.95 -0.53 32.88
CA ALA A 76 -11.85 -1.31 33.42
C ALA A 76 -10.82 -0.40 34.14
N THR A 77 -9.92 -1.01 34.89
CA THR A 77 -8.82 -0.33 35.55
C THR A 77 -7.73 0.04 34.55
N ASP A 78 -7.22 1.27 34.62
CA ASP A 78 -6.14 1.72 33.76
C ASP A 78 -4.79 1.16 34.24
N ASP A 79 -4.26 0.20 33.49
CA ASP A 79 -2.99 -0.49 33.77
C ASP A 79 -1.76 0.17 33.15
N ALA A 80 -1.93 1.22 32.30
CA ALA A 80 -0.81 1.88 31.64
C ALA A 80 0.30 2.36 32.60
N PRO A 81 0.01 2.96 33.78
CA PRO A 81 1.06 3.38 34.70
C PRO A 81 1.97 2.24 35.16
N ARG A 82 1.40 1.05 35.41
CA ARG A 82 2.14 -0.13 35.87
C ARG A 82 3.02 -0.71 34.77
N ILE A 83 2.45 -0.84 33.58
CA ILE A 83 3.14 -1.36 32.40
C ILE A 83 4.30 -0.42 32.02
N ASN A 84 4.05 0.88 31.96
CA ASN A 84 5.08 1.87 31.66
C ASN A 84 6.23 1.82 32.67
N ALA A 85 5.92 1.74 33.98
CA ALA A 85 6.92 1.63 35.03
C ALA A 85 7.75 0.33 34.93
N ALA A 86 7.10 -0.79 34.59
CA ALA A 86 7.77 -2.08 34.47
C ALA A 86 8.74 -2.16 33.29
N LEU A 87 8.41 -1.50 32.18
CA LEU A 87 9.23 -1.51 30.95
C LEU A 87 10.24 -0.35 30.91
N ALA A 88 10.08 0.70 31.72
CA ALA A 88 10.98 1.86 31.75
C ALA A 88 12.47 1.52 31.94
N PRO A 89 12.88 0.52 32.75
CA PRO A 89 14.28 0.16 32.94
C PRO A 89 14.89 -0.69 31.81
N ALA A 90 14.15 -1.00 30.75
CA ALA A 90 14.66 -1.83 29.65
C ALA A 90 15.86 -1.15 28.95
N THR A 91 16.97 -1.88 28.90
CA THR A 91 18.24 -1.45 28.28
C THR A 91 18.93 -2.64 27.60
N LYS A 92 20.01 -2.38 26.89
CA LYS A 92 20.83 -3.43 26.29
C LYS A 92 21.32 -4.47 27.28
N ASP A 93 21.70 -4.04 28.47
CA ASP A 93 22.24 -4.92 29.52
C ASP A 93 21.13 -5.50 30.42
N HIS A 94 19.92 -5.01 30.24
CA HIS A 94 18.74 -5.45 30.99
C HIS A 94 17.49 -5.46 30.07
N PRO A 95 17.43 -6.35 29.09
CA PRO A 95 16.28 -6.47 28.20
C PRO A 95 15.09 -7.08 28.94
N ILE A 96 13.88 -6.55 28.68
CA ILE A 96 12.65 -6.92 29.39
C ILE A 96 11.59 -7.43 28.40
N THR A 97 10.99 -8.57 28.72
CA THR A 97 9.80 -9.09 28.06
C THR A 97 8.60 -9.04 29.02
N LEU A 98 7.58 -8.27 28.66
CA LEU A 98 6.30 -8.28 29.35
C LEU A 98 5.40 -9.36 28.76
N ILE A 99 4.96 -10.28 29.59
CA ILE A 99 3.97 -11.30 29.24
C ILE A 99 2.59 -10.79 29.64
N MET A 100 1.74 -10.55 28.63
CA MET A 100 0.34 -10.20 28.85
C MET A 100 -0.47 -11.47 29.06
N ASP A 101 -0.97 -11.65 30.26
CA ASP A 101 -1.77 -12.80 30.68
C ASP A 101 -3.26 -12.44 30.93
N GLY A 102 -3.69 -11.31 30.38
CA GLY A 102 -5.08 -10.84 30.39
C GLY A 102 -5.29 -9.58 29.57
N GLY A 103 -6.51 -9.06 29.58
CA GLY A 103 -6.88 -7.82 28.89
C GLY A 103 -6.70 -6.61 29.78
N ALA A 104 -5.95 -5.62 29.34
CA ALA A 104 -5.66 -4.37 30.04
C ALA A 104 -6.32 -3.17 29.37
N LEU A 105 -6.94 -2.26 30.14
CA LEU A 105 -7.27 -0.91 29.70
C LEU A 105 -6.00 -0.04 29.80
N VAL A 106 -5.70 0.75 28.77
CA VAL A 106 -4.51 1.60 28.77
C VAL A 106 -4.80 3.01 28.26
N SER A 107 -4.27 4.03 28.94
CA SER A 107 -4.31 5.43 28.52
C SER A 107 -3.12 5.83 27.64
N GLY A 108 -2.39 4.87 27.09
CA GLY A 108 -1.20 5.01 26.27
C GLY A 108 0.01 4.36 26.93
N LEU A 109 0.75 3.57 26.16
CA LEU A 109 2.00 2.96 26.58
C LEU A 109 3.18 3.74 26.01
N PHE A 110 4.02 4.28 26.89
CA PHE A 110 5.19 5.10 26.57
C PHE A 110 6.46 4.30 26.87
N LEU A 111 7.00 3.66 25.86
CA LEU A 111 8.04 2.68 26.01
C LEU A 111 9.44 3.27 25.73
N PRO A 112 10.51 2.69 26.29
CA PRO A 112 11.87 3.21 26.09
C PRO A 112 12.25 3.36 24.63
N PRO A 113 12.78 4.52 24.21
CA PRO A 113 13.09 4.80 22.80
C PRO A 113 14.22 3.91 22.24
N GLY A 114 15.12 3.43 23.11
CA GLY A 114 16.23 2.57 22.69
C GLY A 114 15.85 1.15 22.29
N GLY A 115 14.61 0.74 22.52
CA GLY A 115 14.19 -0.65 22.37
C GLY A 115 14.58 -1.51 23.56
N TYR A 116 14.94 -2.78 23.31
CA TYR A 116 15.30 -3.80 24.31
C TYR A 116 14.12 -4.22 25.19
N TRP A 117 12.91 -4.04 24.71
CA TRP A 117 11.70 -4.51 25.35
C TRP A 117 10.86 -5.31 24.35
N SER A 118 10.06 -6.20 24.90
CA SER A 118 9.11 -6.99 24.14
C SER A 118 7.77 -7.08 24.85
N ILE A 119 6.69 -7.21 24.11
CA ILE A 119 5.36 -7.50 24.64
C ILE A 119 4.86 -8.77 23.97
N VAL A 120 4.56 -9.78 24.75
CA VAL A 120 4.10 -11.08 24.28
C VAL A 120 2.80 -11.43 24.99
N GLY A 121 1.75 -11.66 24.23
CA GLY A 121 0.46 -12.13 24.74
C GLY A 121 0.32 -13.65 24.68
N GLN A 122 -0.90 -14.11 24.91
CA GLN A 122 -1.29 -15.52 24.90
C GLN A 122 -2.48 -15.76 23.94
N GLY A 123 -2.59 -14.94 22.89
CA GLY A 123 -3.65 -15.01 21.89
C GLY A 123 -4.75 -13.96 22.10
N CYS A 124 -5.92 -14.22 21.56
CA CYS A 124 -7.00 -13.24 21.39
C CYS A 124 -7.63 -12.70 22.68
N GLU A 125 -7.40 -13.33 23.82
CA GLU A 125 -7.92 -12.89 25.12
C GLU A 125 -6.96 -11.96 25.87
N THR A 126 -5.77 -11.73 25.32
CA THR A 126 -4.71 -10.95 25.96
C THR A 126 -4.37 -9.73 25.13
N GLY A 127 -4.01 -8.64 25.77
CA GLY A 127 -3.61 -7.41 25.12
C GLY A 127 -4.23 -6.15 25.70
N PHE A 128 -4.57 -5.19 24.83
CA PHE A 128 -4.86 -3.82 25.25
C PHE A 128 -6.13 -3.28 24.59
N PHE A 129 -6.89 -2.52 25.38
CA PHE A 129 -7.94 -1.64 24.90
C PHE A 129 -7.56 -0.20 25.26
N VAL A 130 -7.54 0.70 24.28
CA VAL A 130 -7.18 2.10 24.55
C VAL A 130 -8.36 2.84 25.14
N LYS A 131 -8.14 3.48 26.28
CA LYS A 131 -9.15 4.20 27.06
C LYS A 131 -9.82 5.31 26.26
N SER A 132 -11.12 5.45 26.39
CA SER A 132 -11.89 6.53 25.77
C SER A 132 -11.35 7.91 26.13
N GLY A 133 -11.35 8.83 25.18
CA GLY A 133 -10.86 10.21 25.39
C GLY A 133 -9.33 10.33 25.46
N THR A 134 -8.59 9.24 25.32
CA THR A 134 -7.11 9.30 25.28
C THR A 134 -6.63 9.95 23.99
N ASN A 135 -5.83 11.00 24.14
CA ASN A 135 -5.23 11.75 23.06
C ASN A 135 -3.75 11.38 22.87
N ASN A 136 -3.48 10.08 22.76
CA ASN A 136 -2.16 9.49 22.55
C ASN A 136 -2.26 8.29 21.64
N ASP A 137 -1.13 7.84 21.11
CA ASP A 137 -1.01 6.53 20.49
C ASP A 137 -1.33 5.42 21.50
N GLY A 138 -1.74 4.26 21.02
CA GLY A 138 -1.98 3.11 21.91
C GLY A 138 -0.68 2.60 22.52
N ILE A 139 0.32 2.35 21.68
CA ILE A 139 1.69 1.97 22.06
C ILE A 139 2.66 2.85 21.28
N HIS A 140 3.61 3.48 21.95
CA HIS A 140 4.68 4.19 21.27
C HIS A 140 6.01 4.16 22.01
N ASN A 141 7.11 4.32 21.27
CA ASN A 141 8.43 4.53 21.82
C ASN A 141 8.98 5.88 21.39
N GLY A 142 9.74 6.53 22.30
CA GLY A 142 10.38 7.80 22.01
C GLY A 142 9.42 9.00 21.92
N ASP A 143 9.89 10.05 21.29
CA ASP A 143 9.10 11.27 21.11
C ASP A 143 8.17 11.11 19.91
N ALA A 144 6.88 11.00 20.18
CA ALA A 144 5.84 10.90 19.16
C ALA A 144 5.82 12.11 18.19
N THR A 145 6.48 13.20 18.56
CA THR A 145 6.58 14.39 17.69
C THR A 145 7.64 14.24 16.60
N ALA A 146 8.64 13.39 16.79
CA ALA A 146 9.75 13.24 15.86
C ALA A 146 9.40 12.55 14.54
N GLY A 147 8.25 11.90 14.44
CA GLY A 147 7.83 11.18 13.24
C GLY A 147 6.95 11.97 12.28
N TYR A 148 6.75 13.28 12.48
CA TYR A 148 5.81 14.03 11.63
C TYR A 148 6.48 15.02 10.70
N PRO A 149 5.96 15.20 9.49
CA PRO A 149 6.63 16.01 8.50
C PRO A 149 6.73 17.46 8.95
N SER A 150 7.90 17.87 9.33
CA SER A 150 8.36 19.20 9.02
C SER A 150 9.13 19.03 7.71
N ASP A 151 8.70 19.61 6.66
CA ASP A 151 9.32 19.50 5.36
C ASP A 151 10.47 20.51 5.20
N PRO A 152 11.78 20.08 5.17
CA PRO A 152 12.24 18.71 5.35
C PRO A 152 12.13 18.23 6.80
N GLY A 153 11.99 16.92 7.00
CA GLY A 153 12.08 16.31 8.31
C GLY A 153 13.44 16.55 8.98
N PRO A 154 13.52 16.48 10.32
CA PRO A 154 14.80 16.57 11.01
C PRO A 154 15.71 15.40 10.57
N PRO A 155 17.03 15.53 10.64
CA PRO A 155 17.95 14.43 10.40
C PRO A 155 17.58 13.22 11.26
N ALA A 156 17.51 12.03 10.64
CA ALA A 156 17.19 10.81 11.35
C ALA A 156 18.27 10.53 12.43
N PRO A 157 17.88 10.32 13.70
CA PRO A 157 18.82 9.92 14.73
C PRO A 157 19.31 8.49 14.51
N SER A 158 20.34 8.09 15.25
CA SER A 158 20.77 6.69 15.25
C SER A 158 19.67 5.81 15.78
N ARG A 159 19.50 4.64 15.14
CA ARG A 159 18.51 3.65 15.54
C ARG A 159 18.90 2.95 16.83
N GLY A 160 17.93 2.70 17.70
CA GLY A 160 18.03 1.76 18.81
C GLY A 160 18.07 0.31 18.32
N ARG A 161 17.82 -0.66 19.22
CA ARG A 161 17.96 -2.07 18.81
C ARG A 161 16.63 -2.72 18.46
N SER A 162 16.21 -3.71 19.21
CA SER A 162 15.11 -4.57 18.81
C SER A 162 13.86 -4.40 19.69
N VAL A 163 12.73 -4.58 19.06
CA VAL A 163 11.42 -4.65 19.70
C VAL A 163 10.67 -5.84 19.13
N THR A 164 10.00 -6.60 20.01
CA THR A 164 9.09 -7.68 19.61
C THR A 164 7.69 -7.43 20.16
N LEU A 165 6.70 -7.51 19.30
CA LEU A 165 5.27 -7.48 19.60
C LEU A 165 4.65 -8.78 19.09
N LYS A 166 4.05 -9.58 19.99
CA LYS A 166 3.64 -10.93 19.61
C LYS A 166 2.39 -11.42 20.33
N ASP A 167 1.51 -12.12 19.59
CA ASP A 167 0.39 -12.91 20.13
C ASP A 167 -0.62 -12.15 21.00
N PHE A 168 -0.98 -10.92 20.65
CA PHE A 168 -1.96 -10.12 21.40
C PHE A 168 -2.89 -9.30 20.51
N VAL A 169 -3.94 -8.75 21.15
CA VAL A 169 -4.90 -7.83 20.54
C VAL A 169 -4.65 -6.41 21.03
N LEU A 170 -4.65 -5.44 20.13
CA LEU A 170 -4.77 -4.02 20.44
C LEU A 170 -6.07 -3.48 19.82
N ASN A 171 -7.05 -3.15 20.65
CA ASN A 171 -8.19 -2.35 20.25
C ASN A 171 -7.88 -0.87 20.51
N ALA A 172 -7.65 -0.11 19.46
CA ALA A 172 -7.28 1.30 19.57
C ALA A 172 -8.49 2.24 19.74
N ASN A 173 -9.72 1.69 19.80
CA ASN A 173 -10.94 2.35 20.26
C ASN A 173 -11.30 3.64 19.50
N ALA A 174 -11.24 3.62 18.17
CA ALA A 174 -11.66 4.74 17.33
C ALA A 174 -13.12 5.14 17.58
N GLY A 175 -13.40 6.42 17.53
CA GLY A 175 -14.76 6.95 17.64
C GLY A 175 -15.23 7.26 19.07
N ASN A 176 -14.55 6.77 20.11
CA ASN A 176 -14.91 7.00 21.51
C ASN A 176 -14.10 8.15 22.13
N GLY A 177 -14.21 9.33 21.56
CA GLY A 177 -13.42 10.50 21.97
C GLY A 177 -11.98 10.47 21.50
N ARG A 178 -11.64 9.52 20.62
CA ARG A 178 -10.36 9.45 19.90
C ARG A 178 -10.61 9.78 18.43
N SER A 179 -9.87 10.73 17.92
CA SER A 179 -9.91 11.14 16.51
C SER A 179 -8.52 11.03 15.90
N GLY A 180 -8.38 10.28 14.83
CA GLY A 180 -7.10 10.11 14.14
C GLY A 180 -6.70 11.31 13.34
N VAL A 181 -7.65 11.86 12.60
CA VAL A 181 -7.42 12.96 11.67
C VAL A 181 -8.18 14.18 12.14
N SER A 182 -7.47 15.30 12.30
CA SER A 182 -8.14 16.57 12.48
C SER A 182 -8.87 16.94 11.20
N THR A 183 -10.19 16.97 11.25
CA THR A 183 -11.04 17.43 10.15
C THR A 183 -10.80 18.88 9.76
N THR A 184 -10.05 19.63 10.57
CA THR A 184 -9.76 21.05 10.34
C THR A 184 -8.49 21.30 9.54
N GLY A 185 -7.80 20.25 9.07
CA GLY A 185 -6.54 20.39 8.35
C GLY A 185 -5.40 21.00 9.18
N ALA A 186 -5.59 21.15 10.49
CA ALA A 186 -4.64 21.76 11.40
C ALA A 186 -3.51 20.83 11.81
N VAL A 187 -3.33 19.76 11.07
CA VAL A 187 -2.29 18.74 11.31
C VAL A 187 -0.91 19.24 10.90
N GLN A 188 -0.81 20.40 10.32
CA GLN A 188 0.47 20.95 9.89
C GLN A 188 1.42 21.16 11.08
N GLY A 189 2.39 20.28 11.19
CA GLY A 189 3.52 20.43 12.08
C GLY A 189 3.29 19.99 13.53
N LYS A 190 2.23 19.22 13.84
CA LYS A 190 2.01 18.66 15.18
C LYS A 190 1.65 17.19 15.10
N SER A 191 2.63 16.36 15.35
CA SER A 191 2.55 14.91 15.43
C SER A 191 1.50 14.36 16.39
N THR A 192 1.14 15.12 17.40
CA THR A 192 0.17 14.76 18.44
C THR A 192 -1.27 14.64 17.95
N GLN A 193 -1.53 14.87 16.67
CA GLN A 193 -2.89 14.85 16.11
C GLN A 193 -3.23 13.60 15.31
N TRP A 194 -2.26 12.74 15.06
CA TRP A 194 -2.45 11.47 14.38
C TRP A 194 -2.31 10.32 15.36
N TYR A 195 -3.34 10.13 16.18
CA TYR A 195 -3.35 9.04 17.14
C TYR A 195 -3.45 7.71 16.40
N VAL A 196 -2.41 6.93 16.48
CA VAL A 196 -2.30 5.63 15.82
C VAL A 196 -2.42 4.48 16.83
N GLY A 197 -2.62 3.28 16.34
CA GLY A 197 -2.60 2.09 17.20
C GLY A 197 -1.22 1.89 17.81
N ILE A 198 -0.20 1.71 16.99
CA ILE A 198 1.19 1.49 17.39
C ILE A 198 2.10 2.44 16.62
N ASN A 199 3.00 3.12 17.31
CA ASN A 199 3.97 4.05 16.74
C ASN A 199 5.38 3.71 17.19
N LEU A 200 6.18 3.16 16.29
CA LEU A 200 7.56 2.77 16.57
C LEU A 200 8.52 3.56 15.69
N MET A 201 9.56 4.10 16.30
CA MET A 201 10.53 4.89 15.59
C MET A 201 11.95 4.66 16.07
N ASN A 202 12.92 4.92 15.18
CA ASN A 202 14.35 4.86 15.47
C ASN A 202 14.81 3.50 16.00
N LEU A 203 14.34 2.43 15.34
CA LEU A 203 14.65 1.04 15.70
C LEU A 203 15.28 0.28 14.54
N ASP A 204 16.29 -0.49 14.84
CA ASP A 204 17.04 -1.27 13.86
C ASP A 204 16.37 -2.62 13.54
N GLU A 205 15.72 -3.23 14.52
CA GLU A 205 15.01 -4.52 14.35
C GLU A 205 13.63 -4.47 14.99
N ILE A 206 12.60 -4.80 14.21
CA ILE A 206 11.22 -4.85 14.68
C ILE A 206 10.59 -6.17 14.24
N LYS A 207 10.06 -6.92 15.20
CA LYS A 207 9.25 -8.13 14.95
C LYS A 207 7.84 -7.91 15.44
N ILE A 208 6.86 -8.11 14.55
CA ILE A 208 5.43 -8.04 14.87
C ILE A 208 4.79 -9.32 14.35
N GLU A 209 4.38 -10.20 15.24
CA GLU A 209 3.90 -11.54 14.88
C GLU A 209 2.56 -11.84 15.55
N ASN A 210 1.57 -12.27 14.78
CA ASN A 210 0.23 -12.63 15.27
C ASN A 210 -0.43 -11.53 16.12
N VAL A 211 -0.23 -10.27 15.77
CA VAL A 211 -0.85 -9.12 16.43
C VAL A 211 -2.11 -8.71 15.68
N VAL A 212 -3.21 -8.53 16.41
CA VAL A 212 -4.47 -8.02 15.89
C VAL A 212 -4.60 -6.56 16.29
N VAL A 213 -4.69 -5.64 15.33
CA VAL A 213 -4.91 -4.20 15.60
C VAL A 213 -6.27 -3.81 15.06
N LEU A 214 -7.16 -3.38 15.96
CA LEU A 214 -8.55 -3.06 15.66
C LEU A 214 -8.84 -1.59 15.94
N GLN A 215 -9.81 -1.05 15.20
CA GLN A 215 -10.40 0.27 15.45
C GLN A 215 -9.34 1.36 15.67
N SER A 216 -8.30 1.39 14.85
CA SER A 216 -7.36 2.50 14.91
C SER A 216 -8.02 3.80 14.43
N PRO A 217 -7.84 4.92 15.14
CA PRO A 217 -8.37 6.21 14.71
C PRO A 217 -7.71 6.75 13.45
N SER A 218 -6.48 6.36 13.19
CA SER A 218 -5.69 6.63 12.00
C SER A 218 -4.90 5.37 11.65
N TYR A 219 -3.64 5.45 11.25
CA TYR A 219 -2.82 4.28 10.91
C TYR A 219 -2.85 3.21 12.02
N HIS A 220 -2.90 1.94 11.66
CA HIS A 220 -2.81 0.87 12.64
C HIS A 220 -1.40 0.80 13.23
N ILE A 221 -0.39 0.76 12.39
CA ILE A 221 1.02 0.78 12.80
C ILE A 221 1.77 1.80 11.95
N ARG A 222 2.41 2.77 12.61
CA ARG A 222 3.36 3.70 11.99
C ARG A 222 4.79 3.34 12.38
N LEU A 223 5.67 3.32 11.39
CA LEU A 223 7.07 2.94 11.50
C LEU A 223 7.95 4.02 10.86
N SER A 224 8.80 4.68 11.63
CA SER A 224 9.63 5.79 11.14
C SER A 224 11.10 5.58 11.48
N ASN A 225 12.00 5.74 10.52
CA ASN A 225 13.45 5.48 10.67
C ASN A 225 13.71 4.08 11.24
N VAL A 226 13.32 3.06 10.46
CA VAL A 226 13.38 1.66 10.89
C VAL A 226 14.24 0.81 9.96
N GLY A 227 14.89 -0.19 10.54
CA GLY A 227 15.68 -1.20 9.81
C GLY A 227 14.90 -2.48 9.57
N HIS A 228 15.49 -3.62 9.84
CA HIS A 228 14.95 -4.96 9.64
C HIS A 228 13.57 -5.16 10.28
N VAL A 229 12.51 -4.99 9.48
CA VAL A 229 11.11 -5.08 9.94
C VAL A 229 10.49 -6.38 9.45
N GLN A 230 10.00 -7.18 10.37
CA GLN A 230 9.23 -8.39 10.08
C GLN A 230 7.82 -8.25 10.64
N VAL A 231 6.80 -8.35 9.77
CA VAL A 231 5.38 -8.38 10.14
C VAL A 231 4.78 -9.68 9.61
N LYS A 232 4.30 -10.54 10.52
CA LYS A 232 3.85 -11.87 10.14
C LYS A 232 2.53 -12.24 10.81
N GLY A 233 1.58 -12.78 10.04
CA GLY A 233 0.33 -13.34 10.57
C GLY A 233 -0.58 -12.33 11.26
N CYS A 234 -0.43 -11.03 11.00
CA CYS A 234 -1.17 -9.97 11.66
C CYS A 234 -2.52 -9.69 11.00
N ILE A 235 -3.45 -9.12 11.76
CA ILE A 235 -4.75 -8.66 11.26
C ILE A 235 -4.92 -7.18 11.60
N PHE A 236 -5.24 -6.38 10.57
CA PHE A 236 -5.51 -4.94 10.67
C PHE A 236 -6.96 -4.69 10.26
N ARG A 237 -7.77 -4.09 11.14
CA ARG A 237 -9.19 -3.84 10.84
C ARG A 237 -9.66 -2.49 11.36
N SER A 238 -9.85 -1.56 10.43
CA SER A 238 -10.53 -0.26 10.64
C SER A 238 -11.02 0.26 9.30
N LEU A 239 -12.20 0.87 9.25
CA LEU A 239 -12.82 1.34 8.00
C LEU A 239 -12.88 2.87 7.87
N GLY A 240 -12.30 3.60 8.80
CA GLY A 240 -12.25 5.06 8.77
C GLY A 240 -11.27 5.62 7.72
N PRO A 241 -11.35 6.91 7.41
CA PRO A 241 -10.37 7.56 6.56
C PRO A 241 -8.98 7.54 7.21
N SER A 242 -7.92 7.52 6.40
CA SER A 242 -6.52 7.47 6.84
C SER A 242 -6.21 6.30 7.81
N THR A 243 -6.92 5.18 7.67
CA THR A 243 -6.66 3.99 8.49
C THR A 243 -5.79 2.98 7.74
N ASP A 244 -4.57 3.41 7.39
CA ASP A 244 -3.59 2.53 6.78
C ASP A 244 -3.26 1.35 7.70
N GLY A 245 -2.96 0.20 7.12
CA GLY A 245 -2.52 -0.96 7.89
C GLY A 245 -1.12 -0.75 8.44
N LEU A 246 -0.14 -0.71 7.56
CA LEU A 246 1.25 -0.40 7.87
C LEU A 246 1.65 0.88 7.17
N HIS A 247 2.08 1.87 7.94
CA HIS A 247 2.50 3.17 7.43
C HIS A 247 3.98 3.39 7.72
N PHE A 248 4.80 3.29 6.67
CA PHE A 248 6.24 3.50 6.77
C PHE A 248 6.59 4.93 6.38
N ASN A 249 7.22 5.64 7.30
CA ASN A 249 7.86 6.92 7.03
C ASN A 249 9.36 6.70 6.82
N GLY A 250 9.95 7.39 5.84
CA GLY A 250 11.38 7.26 5.58
C GLY A 250 12.27 7.76 6.73
N PRO A 251 13.55 7.30 6.77
CA PRO A 251 14.09 6.19 6.01
C PRO A 251 13.67 4.83 6.58
N ALA A 252 13.46 3.83 5.69
CA ALA A 252 13.12 2.47 6.12
C ALA A 252 13.72 1.43 5.16
N ASN A 253 14.11 0.28 5.69
CA ASN A 253 14.72 -0.76 4.85
C ASN A 253 14.53 -2.19 5.40
N ASP A 254 14.69 -3.19 4.53
CA ASP A 254 14.61 -4.61 4.86
C ASP A 254 13.27 -4.98 5.50
N ILE A 255 12.18 -4.67 4.79
CA ILE A 255 10.81 -4.85 5.27
C ILE A 255 10.25 -6.15 4.71
N ALA A 256 9.79 -7.05 5.57
CA ALA A 256 9.13 -8.30 5.22
C ALA A 256 7.73 -8.37 5.86
N VAL A 257 6.69 -8.47 5.04
CA VAL A 257 5.30 -8.64 5.47
C VAL A 257 4.76 -9.95 4.90
N SER A 258 4.25 -10.84 5.76
CA SER A 258 3.79 -12.14 5.30
C SER A 258 2.58 -12.68 6.07
N GLY A 259 1.67 -13.36 5.35
CA GLY A 259 0.52 -14.04 5.95
C GLY A 259 -0.46 -13.09 6.67
N CYS A 260 -0.46 -11.80 6.33
CA CYS A 260 -1.27 -10.80 7.01
C CYS A 260 -2.62 -10.59 6.33
N LYS A 261 -3.60 -10.10 7.09
CA LYS A 261 -4.91 -9.71 6.59
C LYS A 261 -5.18 -8.24 6.89
N PHE A 262 -5.50 -7.50 5.83
CA PHE A 262 -5.79 -6.07 5.91
C PHE A 262 -7.25 -5.82 5.53
N ILE A 263 -7.99 -5.13 6.41
CA ILE A 263 -9.34 -4.61 6.17
C ILE A 263 -9.29 -3.15 6.59
N THR A 264 -8.86 -2.29 5.67
CA THR A 264 -8.52 -0.89 5.99
C THR A 264 -9.35 0.09 5.17
N GLY A 265 -9.58 1.26 5.73
CA GLY A 265 -10.34 2.32 5.05
C GLY A 265 -9.48 3.13 4.08
N ASP A 266 -8.16 3.05 4.23
CA ASP A 266 -7.16 3.67 3.36
C ASP A 266 -6.16 2.61 2.87
N ASP A 267 -4.92 2.96 2.60
CA ASP A 267 -3.91 2.06 2.05
C ASP A 267 -3.59 0.88 3.01
N ALA A 268 -3.47 -0.34 2.50
CA ALA A 268 -3.05 -1.44 3.37
C ALA A 268 -1.59 -1.29 3.80
N ILE A 269 -0.73 -0.86 2.89
CA ILE A 269 0.68 -0.54 3.15
C ILE A 269 1.00 0.80 2.49
N ALA A 270 1.46 1.78 3.25
CA ALA A 270 1.93 3.05 2.74
C ALA A 270 3.46 3.17 2.92
N LEU A 271 4.17 3.45 1.84
CA LEU A 271 5.60 3.72 1.80
C LEU A 271 5.78 5.21 1.51
N ASN A 272 5.90 6.03 2.54
CA ASN A 272 5.93 7.49 2.44
C ASN A 272 7.33 8.03 2.78
N CYS A 273 8.19 8.12 1.76
CA CYS A 273 9.55 8.64 1.90
C CYS A 273 9.64 10.05 2.48
N PRO A 274 8.78 11.01 2.09
CA PRO A 274 8.89 12.39 2.56
C PRO A 274 8.43 12.62 4.00
N GLU A 275 7.74 11.65 4.59
CA GLU A 275 7.21 11.79 5.95
C GLU A 275 8.22 11.37 7.03
N GLY A 276 7.95 11.75 8.27
CA GLY A 276 8.79 11.43 9.42
C GLY A 276 10.14 12.14 9.37
N TYR A 277 11.21 11.38 9.37
CA TYR A 277 12.56 11.92 9.23
C TYR A 277 12.97 12.17 7.78
N SER A 278 12.11 11.83 6.85
CA SER A 278 12.33 11.90 5.40
C SER A 278 13.56 11.08 4.93
N GLY A 279 13.35 10.17 4.02
CA GLY A 279 14.44 9.35 3.49
C GLY A 279 13.95 8.18 2.65
N ASP A 280 14.89 7.48 2.05
CA ASP A 280 14.62 6.38 1.13
C ASP A 280 13.99 5.17 1.83
N ILE A 281 13.18 4.43 1.08
CA ILE A 281 12.60 3.15 1.51
C ILE A 281 13.06 2.07 0.54
N ALA A 282 13.64 0.99 1.06
CA ALA A 282 14.21 -0.04 0.20
C ALA A 282 14.01 -1.47 0.71
N ARG A 283 14.03 -2.43 -0.23
CA ARG A 283 13.96 -3.88 0.02
C ARG A 283 12.71 -4.27 0.80
N VAL A 284 11.56 -4.02 0.16
CA VAL A 284 10.23 -4.35 0.69
C VAL A 284 9.73 -5.64 0.04
N THR A 285 9.36 -6.61 0.86
CA THR A 285 8.78 -7.88 0.40
C THR A 285 7.44 -8.12 1.08
N VAL A 286 6.39 -8.37 0.29
CA VAL A 286 5.04 -8.69 0.78
C VAL A 286 4.62 -10.02 0.17
N THR A 287 4.26 -11.00 1.02
CA THR A 287 3.90 -12.34 0.54
C THR A 287 2.70 -12.92 1.29
N ASP A 288 1.90 -13.73 0.58
CA ASP A 288 0.84 -14.53 1.19
C ASP A 288 -0.19 -13.71 1.98
N CYS A 289 -0.48 -12.48 1.54
CA CYS A 289 -1.36 -11.55 2.23
C CYS A 289 -2.73 -11.42 1.53
N ALA A 290 -3.75 -11.07 2.32
CA ALA A 290 -5.11 -10.79 1.83
C ALA A 290 -5.53 -9.36 2.18
N PHE A 291 -6.17 -8.68 1.23
CA PHE A 291 -6.48 -7.26 1.33
C PHE A 291 -7.95 -6.94 1.00
N ASP A 292 -8.54 -6.01 1.76
CA ASP A 292 -9.77 -5.30 1.45
C ASP A 292 -9.58 -3.84 1.89
N SER A 293 -9.17 -2.95 0.96
CA SER A 293 -8.64 -1.64 1.29
C SER A 293 -8.85 -0.62 0.17
N TRP A 294 -8.38 0.60 0.37
CA TRP A 294 -8.34 1.61 -0.69
C TRP A 294 -7.32 1.23 -1.77
N SER A 295 -6.10 0.90 -1.35
CA SER A 295 -5.07 0.27 -2.19
C SER A 295 -4.34 -0.83 -1.40
N LEU A 296 -3.61 -1.71 -2.10
CA LEU A 296 -2.65 -2.61 -1.47
C LEU A 296 -1.44 -1.81 -0.98
N MET A 297 -0.88 -0.99 -1.87
CA MET A 297 0.33 -0.25 -1.56
C MET A 297 0.37 1.12 -2.22
N ARG A 298 0.64 2.14 -1.41
CA ARG A 298 1.06 3.47 -1.86
C ARG A 298 2.57 3.57 -1.82
N LEU A 299 3.17 4.09 -2.89
CA LEU A 299 4.61 4.36 -3.00
C LEU A 299 4.78 5.87 -3.21
N ASP A 300 5.02 6.63 -2.15
CA ASP A 300 5.13 8.09 -2.20
C ASP A 300 6.57 8.54 -2.00
N THR A 301 7.12 9.19 -3.02
CA THR A 301 8.49 9.72 -3.03
C THR A 301 8.53 11.24 -3.09
N ILE A 302 7.36 11.92 -3.10
CA ILE A 302 7.25 13.33 -3.46
C ILE A 302 6.90 14.18 -2.25
N GLN A 303 7.67 15.23 -2.02
CA GLN A 303 7.31 16.28 -1.09
C GLN A 303 6.26 17.25 -1.69
N THR A 304 5.26 17.57 -0.91
CA THR A 304 4.17 18.49 -1.30
C THR A 304 4.62 19.94 -1.51
N SER A 305 5.79 20.33 -1.02
CA SER A 305 6.30 21.70 -1.10
C SER A 305 7.03 22.06 -2.38
N GLY A 306 7.24 21.09 -3.28
CA GLY A 306 7.90 21.32 -4.58
C GLY A 306 9.41 21.58 -4.48
N ASN A 307 10.03 21.26 -3.36
CA ASN A 307 11.44 21.47 -3.11
C ASN A 307 12.30 20.23 -3.37
N ALA A 308 13.59 20.48 -3.51
CA ALA A 308 14.69 19.71 -4.06
C ALA A 308 15.03 18.37 -3.38
N TYR A 309 14.21 17.86 -2.49
CA TYR A 309 14.48 16.59 -1.81
C TYR A 309 14.00 15.44 -2.69
N LYS A 310 14.95 14.61 -3.09
CA LYS A 310 14.72 13.40 -3.87
C LYS A 310 14.80 12.23 -2.91
N PHE A 311 13.74 11.45 -2.84
CA PHE A 311 13.73 10.19 -2.11
C PHE A 311 13.39 9.08 -3.08
N ASP A 312 13.95 7.92 -2.82
CA ASP A 312 13.82 6.77 -3.68
C ASP A 312 13.11 5.63 -2.95
N ILE A 313 12.31 4.89 -3.72
CA ILE A 313 11.79 3.58 -3.30
C ILE A 313 12.41 2.52 -4.21
N ASP A 314 13.09 1.55 -3.64
CA ASP A 314 13.76 0.51 -4.41
C ASP A 314 13.44 -0.91 -3.91
N ALA A 315 13.50 -1.88 -4.85
CA ALA A 315 13.37 -3.30 -4.61
C ALA A 315 12.08 -3.68 -3.84
N VAL A 316 10.93 -3.28 -4.40
CA VAL A 316 9.62 -3.70 -3.90
C VAL A 316 9.19 -4.98 -4.60
N THR A 317 8.88 -6.02 -3.82
CA THR A 317 8.41 -7.31 -4.32
C THR A 317 7.11 -7.70 -3.63
N VAL A 318 6.07 -8.03 -4.42
CA VAL A 318 4.79 -8.52 -3.93
C VAL A 318 4.45 -9.82 -4.63
N ARG A 319 4.14 -10.87 -3.88
CA ARG A 319 3.81 -12.18 -4.48
C ARG A 319 2.81 -12.98 -3.68
N ASN A 320 2.06 -13.83 -4.39
CA ASN A 320 1.07 -14.74 -3.80
C ASN A 320 0.03 -13.99 -2.94
N CYS A 321 -0.43 -12.83 -3.42
CA CYS A 321 -1.35 -11.97 -2.71
C CYS A 321 -2.72 -11.90 -3.42
N THR A 322 -3.77 -11.69 -2.63
CA THR A 322 -5.12 -11.47 -3.15
C THR A 322 -5.73 -10.22 -2.55
N GLY A 323 -6.58 -9.51 -3.30
CA GLY A 323 -7.16 -8.31 -2.72
C GLY A 323 -8.30 -7.68 -3.51
N LYS A 324 -9.06 -6.86 -2.77
CA LYS A 324 -10.12 -6.00 -3.31
C LYS A 324 -9.77 -4.55 -3.00
N PHE A 325 -9.72 -3.72 -4.04
CA PHE A 325 -9.29 -2.34 -3.89
C PHE A 325 -10.32 -1.38 -4.46
N LYS A 326 -10.50 -0.26 -3.77
CA LYS A 326 -11.44 0.78 -4.20
C LYS A 326 -10.86 1.64 -5.32
N MET A 327 -9.53 1.81 -5.35
CA MET A 327 -8.86 2.64 -6.34
C MET A 327 -7.95 1.85 -7.27
N ALA A 328 -6.85 1.33 -6.77
CA ALA A 328 -5.93 0.47 -7.53
C ALA A 328 -5.17 -0.43 -6.55
N ALA A 329 -4.55 -1.51 -7.04
CA ALA A 329 -3.69 -2.29 -6.17
C ALA A 329 -2.44 -1.49 -5.77
N PHE A 330 -1.82 -0.79 -6.71
CA PHE A 330 -0.63 0.03 -6.44
C PHE A 330 -0.84 1.46 -6.89
N LEU A 331 -0.54 2.41 -6.00
CA LEU A 331 -0.49 3.84 -6.27
C LEU A 331 0.98 4.28 -6.30
N LEU A 332 1.51 4.56 -7.49
CA LEU A 332 2.89 4.98 -7.67
C LEU A 332 2.94 6.52 -7.69
N GLY A 333 3.40 7.09 -6.59
CA GLY A 333 3.47 8.54 -6.40
C GLY A 333 2.17 9.19 -5.95
N GLN A 334 2.24 10.47 -5.62
CA GLN A 334 1.10 11.28 -5.15
C GLN A 334 1.13 12.72 -5.70
N GLY A 335 1.54 12.92 -6.95
CA GLY A 335 1.47 14.25 -7.56
C GLY A 335 2.73 14.73 -8.27
N ALA A 336 2.69 15.98 -8.69
CA ALA A 336 3.63 16.61 -9.59
C ALA A 336 5.00 16.85 -8.95
N GLY A 337 5.98 16.08 -9.34
CA GLY A 337 7.38 16.39 -9.09
C GLY A 337 8.22 15.95 -10.27
N SER A 338 8.97 16.84 -10.87
CA SER A 338 9.94 16.53 -11.91
C SER A 338 11.16 15.85 -11.30
N HIS A 339 11.11 14.56 -11.04
CA HIS A 339 12.25 13.81 -10.53
C HIS A 339 12.64 12.71 -11.52
N SER A 340 13.94 12.48 -11.65
CA SER A 340 14.47 11.25 -12.21
C SER A 340 13.91 10.06 -11.41
N GLU A 341 13.86 8.88 -12.01
CA GLU A 341 13.32 7.64 -11.47
C GLU A 341 13.31 7.60 -9.93
N SER A 342 12.12 7.73 -9.34
CA SER A 342 11.97 7.75 -7.89
C SER A 342 11.48 6.41 -7.35
N ILE A 343 10.89 5.56 -8.21
CA ILE A 343 10.53 4.18 -7.91
C ILE A 343 11.36 3.29 -8.82
N HIS A 344 12.48 2.77 -8.31
CA HIS A 344 13.44 2.07 -9.15
C HIS A 344 12.92 0.71 -9.63
N SER A 345 12.34 -0.09 -8.73
CA SER A 345 11.79 -1.38 -9.11
C SER A 345 10.58 -1.83 -8.29
N LEU A 346 9.56 -2.30 -9.01
CA LEU A 346 8.37 -2.97 -8.46
C LEU A 346 8.16 -4.28 -9.20
N SER A 347 8.17 -5.40 -8.50
CA SER A 347 7.88 -6.72 -9.04
C SER A 347 6.66 -7.32 -8.35
N VAL A 348 5.64 -7.67 -9.13
CA VAL A 348 4.40 -8.29 -8.62
C VAL A 348 4.20 -9.61 -9.34
N SER A 349 4.03 -10.69 -8.57
CA SER A 349 3.83 -12.01 -9.17
C SER A 349 2.80 -12.86 -8.44
N ASP A 350 2.15 -13.75 -9.19
CA ASP A 350 1.23 -14.76 -8.64
C ASP A 350 0.11 -14.14 -7.79
N CYS A 351 -0.46 -13.02 -8.26
CA CYS A 351 -1.46 -12.25 -7.53
C CYS A 351 -2.80 -12.19 -8.25
N ALA A 352 -3.88 -12.07 -7.47
CA ALA A 352 -5.23 -11.89 -8.00
C ALA A 352 -5.92 -10.68 -7.35
N PHE A 353 -6.31 -9.71 -8.17
CA PHE A 353 -6.86 -8.45 -7.70
C PHE A 353 -8.25 -8.17 -8.28
N GLU A 354 -9.11 -7.58 -7.47
CA GLU A 354 -10.40 -7.06 -7.84
C GLU A 354 -10.38 -5.53 -7.62
N SER A 355 -10.25 -4.74 -8.70
CA SER A 355 -10.03 -3.29 -8.61
C SER A 355 -10.28 -2.58 -9.95
N PRO A 356 -10.35 -1.24 -9.98
CA PRO A 356 -10.35 -0.48 -11.24
C PRO A 356 -9.04 -0.60 -12.03
N ALA A 357 -7.90 -0.74 -11.36
CA ALA A 357 -6.59 -0.94 -12.00
C ALA A 357 -5.64 -1.73 -11.10
N VAL A 358 -4.63 -2.36 -11.68
CA VAL A 358 -3.49 -2.88 -10.90
C VAL A 358 -2.54 -1.74 -10.54
N LEU A 359 -2.20 -0.91 -11.54
CA LEU A 359 -1.26 0.21 -11.37
C LEU A 359 -1.95 1.54 -11.68
N GLU A 360 -1.86 2.47 -10.76
CA GLU A 360 -2.11 3.90 -10.97
C GLU A 360 -0.79 4.64 -10.86
N ILE A 361 -0.31 5.21 -11.97
CA ILE A 361 1.04 5.75 -12.08
C ILE A 361 0.98 7.28 -12.06
N ALA A 362 1.60 7.89 -11.07
CA ALA A 362 1.75 9.32 -10.88
C ALA A 362 3.17 9.73 -10.46
N ALA A 363 4.16 8.89 -10.75
CA ALA A 363 5.58 9.13 -10.48
C ALA A 363 6.45 8.56 -11.60
N ASN A 364 7.71 8.98 -11.64
CA ASN A 364 8.71 8.35 -12.49
C ASN A 364 9.09 6.98 -11.94
N PHE A 365 9.28 6.01 -12.83
CA PHE A 365 9.64 4.66 -12.45
C PHE A 365 10.72 4.05 -13.38
N GLY A 366 11.55 3.21 -12.81
CA GLY A 366 12.52 2.40 -13.54
C GLY A 366 11.85 1.16 -14.13
N VAL A 367 11.76 0.09 -13.38
CA VAL A 367 11.23 -1.19 -13.86
C VAL A 367 10.02 -1.62 -13.05
N VAL A 368 8.89 -1.81 -13.73
CA VAL A 368 7.67 -2.40 -13.18
C VAL A 368 7.37 -3.69 -13.92
N ARG A 369 7.36 -4.82 -13.21
CA ARG A 369 7.05 -6.15 -13.76
C ARG A 369 5.84 -6.74 -13.09
N LEU A 370 4.87 -7.18 -13.88
CA LEU A 370 3.70 -7.93 -13.46
C LEU A 370 3.78 -9.32 -14.09
N ALA A 371 3.92 -10.37 -13.28
CA ALA A 371 4.03 -11.74 -13.75
C ALA A 371 2.92 -12.62 -13.15
N ARG A 372 2.12 -13.26 -13.99
CA ARG A 372 0.99 -14.12 -13.55
C ARG A 372 0.04 -13.36 -12.60
N VAL A 373 -0.29 -12.14 -12.96
CA VAL A 373 -1.24 -11.31 -12.24
C VAL A 373 -2.58 -11.37 -12.95
N SER A 374 -3.65 -11.62 -12.22
CA SER A 374 -5.03 -11.49 -12.72
C SER A 374 -5.71 -10.26 -12.16
N LEU A 375 -6.47 -9.58 -13.02
CA LEU A 375 -7.32 -8.45 -12.66
C LEU A 375 -8.77 -8.78 -13.00
N THR A 376 -9.65 -8.77 -11.98
CA THR A 376 -11.09 -8.68 -12.14
C THR A 376 -11.48 -7.21 -12.03
N PRO A 377 -11.84 -6.54 -13.13
CA PRO A 377 -12.22 -5.14 -13.12
C PRO A 377 -13.45 -4.89 -12.26
N ARG A 378 -13.36 -3.96 -11.32
CA ARG A 378 -14.46 -3.57 -10.45
C ARG A 378 -14.51 -2.06 -10.29
N ASN A 379 -15.64 -1.46 -10.63
CA ASN A 379 -15.87 -0.04 -10.42
C ASN A 379 -16.74 0.21 -9.19
N LEU A 380 -16.20 0.93 -8.24
CA LEU A 380 -16.94 1.34 -7.04
C LEU A 380 -17.25 2.85 -7.03
N HIS A 381 -16.63 3.64 -7.91
CA HIS A 381 -16.67 5.10 -7.88
C HIS A 381 -17.04 5.78 -9.20
N GLY A 382 -17.50 5.04 -10.22
CA GLY A 382 -17.87 5.62 -11.52
C GLY A 382 -16.70 5.98 -12.43
N GLU A 383 -15.55 5.35 -12.25
CA GLU A 383 -14.35 5.55 -13.06
C GLU A 383 -14.60 5.29 -14.57
N PRO A 384 -14.02 6.08 -15.46
CA PRO A 384 -14.34 6.05 -16.88
C PRO A 384 -13.82 4.80 -17.62
N GLY A 385 -12.93 4.02 -17.03
CA GLY A 385 -12.36 2.83 -17.68
C GLY A 385 -11.48 2.00 -16.76
N PHE A 386 -11.31 0.73 -17.13
CA PHE A 386 -10.49 -0.24 -16.41
C PHE A 386 -9.26 -0.58 -17.20
N ALA A 387 -8.11 -0.63 -16.54
CA ALA A 387 -6.85 -1.02 -17.17
C ALA A 387 -5.96 -1.78 -16.19
N PHE A 388 -5.03 -2.59 -16.68
CA PHE A 388 -3.95 -3.10 -15.83
C PHE A 388 -3.06 -1.98 -15.32
N ALA A 389 -2.67 -1.07 -16.21
CA ALA A 389 -1.88 0.10 -15.84
C ALA A 389 -2.46 1.35 -16.49
N ARG A 390 -2.56 2.41 -15.72
CA ARG A 390 -2.92 3.74 -16.24
C ARG A 390 -2.08 4.81 -15.58
N THR A 391 -1.75 5.84 -16.32
CA THR A 391 -1.20 7.06 -15.72
C THR A 391 -2.34 7.87 -15.12
N SER A 392 -2.11 8.40 -13.92
CA SER A 392 -3.20 8.91 -13.07
C SER A 392 -3.95 10.10 -13.66
N PRO A 393 -5.28 10.04 -13.76
CA PRO A 393 -6.10 11.19 -14.12
C PRO A 393 -6.20 12.24 -13.01
N TYR A 394 -5.82 11.91 -11.79
CA TYR A 394 -6.00 12.80 -10.63
C TYR A 394 -4.91 13.86 -10.50
N PHE A 395 -3.79 13.73 -11.21
CA PHE A 395 -2.65 14.64 -11.09
C PHE A 395 -2.35 15.34 -12.42
N TYR A 396 -3.20 16.29 -12.77
CA TYR A 396 -3.09 17.07 -14.01
C TYR A 396 -1.80 17.87 -14.10
N GLY A 397 -1.22 17.90 -15.30
CA GLY A 397 -0.11 18.78 -15.65
C GLY A 397 1.27 18.29 -15.26
N CYS A 398 1.41 16.99 -15.00
CA CYS A 398 2.70 16.36 -14.69
C CYS A 398 3.17 15.49 -15.84
N THR A 399 4.47 15.51 -16.09
CA THR A 399 5.13 14.60 -17.01
C THR A 399 5.73 13.45 -16.21
N TYR A 400 5.36 12.22 -16.55
CA TYR A 400 5.93 11.01 -15.94
C TYR A 400 6.79 10.28 -16.96
N THR A 401 7.87 9.69 -16.48
CA THR A 401 8.73 8.84 -17.31
C THR A 401 8.82 7.45 -16.71
N GLY A 402 8.77 6.44 -17.55
CA GLY A 402 8.95 5.05 -17.16
C GLY A 402 9.97 4.36 -18.07
N THR A 403 10.86 3.55 -17.50
CA THR A 403 11.84 2.82 -18.29
C THR A 403 11.24 1.53 -18.85
N LEU A 404 10.67 0.67 -18.00
CA LEU A 404 10.08 -0.60 -18.44
C LEU A 404 8.79 -0.91 -17.68
N LEU A 405 7.72 -1.16 -18.43
CA LEU A 405 6.48 -1.75 -17.96
C LEU A 405 6.28 -3.11 -18.65
N GLU A 406 6.40 -4.20 -17.92
CA GLU A 406 6.36 -5.56 -18.43
C GLU A 406 5.21 -6.38 -17.85
N PHE A 407 4.50 -7.08 -18.74
CA PHE A 407 3.43 -8.01 -18.43
C PHE A 407 3.81 -9.42 -18.89
N GLU A 408 3.91 -10.34 -17.94
CA GLU A 408 4.24 -11.73 -18.20
C GLU A 408 3.08 -12.65 -17.75
N ASN A 409 2.43 -13.34 -18.71
CA ASN A 409 1.31 -14.24 -18.44
C ASN A 409 0.21 -13.62 -17.56
N CYS A 410 -0.10 -12.34 -17.81
CA CYS A 410 -1.14 -11.61 -17.09
C CYS A 410 -2.53 -11.86 -17.69
N LEU A 411 -3.57 -11.80 -16.86
CA LEU A 411 -4.94 -12.10 -17.24
C LEU A 411 -5.90 -10.97 -16.84
N MET A 412 -6.65 -10.44 -17.80
CA MET A 412 -7.84 -9.63 -17.54
C MET A 412 -9.05 -10.53 -17.44
N GLU A 413 -9.63 -10.65 -16.25
CA GLU A 413 -10.82 -11.48 -16.01
C GLU A 413 -12.10 -10.80 -16.54
N PRO A 414 -13.10 -11.59 -16.92
CA PRO A 414 -14.37 -11.03 -17.41
C PRO A 414 -15.15 -10.34 -16.29
N THR A 415 -15.80 -9.26 -16.66
CA THR A 415 -16.73 -8.54 -15.79
C THR A 415 -17.89 -8.03 -16.63
N SER A 416 -19.05 -7.79 -15.99
CA SER A 416 -20.15 -7.04 -16.63
C SER A 416 -19.79 -5.57 -16.86
N GLN A 417 -18.65 -5.12 -16.37
CA GLN A 417 -18.18 -3.75 -16.48
C GLN A 417 -17.24 -3.57 -17.69
N ARG A 418 -17.12 -2.35 -18.17
CA ARG A 418 -16.40 -2.00 -19.37
C ARG A 418 -14.89 -1.99 -19.14
N ALA A 419 -14.20 -3.07 -19.46
CA ALA A 419 -12.74 -3.04 -19.55
C ALA A 419 -12.31 -2.36 -20.86
N VAL A 420 -11.40 -1.41 -20.78
CA VAL A 420 -11.06 -0.53 -21.90
C VAL A 420 -9.72 -0.88 -22.51
N ALA A 421 -8.69 -1.11 -21.71
CA ALA A 421 -7.35 -1.40 -22.22
C ALA A 421 -6.48 -2.16 -21.22
N ALA A 422 -5.35 -2.73 -21.68
CA ALA A 422 -4.30 -3.19 -20.78
C ALA A 422 -3.49 -2.01 -20.24
N VAL A 423 -3.18 -1.02 -21.07
CA VAL A 423 -2.45 0.19 -20.68
C VAL A 423 -3.18 1.43 -21.18
N ILE A 424 -3.31 2.44 -20.31
CA ILE A 424 -3.83 3.77 -20.66
C ILE A 424 -2.76 4.81 -20.34
N PRO A 425 -1.90 5.18 -21.30
CA PRO A 425 -0.99 6.32 -21.17
C PRO A 425 -1.78 7.62 -21.22
N ASN A 426 -1.56 8.49 -20.24
CA ASN A 426 -2.30 9.74 -20.10
C ASN A 426 -1.35 10.87 -19.62
N TYR A 427 -1.77 12.14 -19.71
CA TYR A 427 -1.09 13.29 -19.10
C TYR A 427 0.40 13.45 -19.44
N GLN A 428 0.75 13.42 -20.74
CA GLN A 428 2.13 13.60 -21.20
C GLN A 428 3.14 12.60 -20.58
N SER A 429 2.65 11.42 -20.20
CA SER A 429 3.53 10.35 -19.77
C SER A 429 4.36 9.81 -20.96
N MET A 430 5.62 9.49 -20.69
CA MET A 430 6.48 8.83 -21.65
C MET A 430 7.03 7.54 -21.04
N ILE A 431 6.63 6.41 -21.62
CA ILE A 431 7.15 5.09 -21.22
C ILE A 431 8.12 4.63 -22.30
N ASP A 432 9.36 4.36 -21.91
CA ASP A 432 10.38 3.94 -22.85
C ASP A 432 10.03 2.58 -23.46
N THR A 433 9.70 1.59 -22.65
CA THR A 433 9.34 0.26 -23.12
C THR A 433 8.09 -0.28 -22.42
N VAL A 434 7.10 -0.69 -23.21
CA VAL A 434 5.98 -1.53 -22.75
C VAL A 434 6.10 -2.89 -23.42
N ARG A 435 6.15 -3.96 -22.62
CA ARG A 435 6.32 -5.34 -23.10
C ARG A 435 5.20 -6.25 -22.68
N PHE A 436 4.65 -6.99 -23.62
CA PHE A 436 3.67 -8.05 -23.40
C PHE A 436 4.27 -9.41 -23.77
N ASN A 437 4.35 -10.30 -22.77
CA ASN A 437 4.80 -11.67 -22.93
C ASN A 437 3.76 -12.61 -22.30
N GLY A 438 2.70 -12.94 -23.06
CA GLY A 438 1.62 -13.79 -22.57
C GLY A 438 0.49 -13.02 -21.86
N PHE A 439 0.06 -11.89 -22.39
CA PHE A 439 -1.14 -11.21 -21.90
C PHE A 439 -2.39 -11.84 -22.50
N SER A 440 -3.39 -12.13 -21.66
CA SER A 440 -4.66 -12.71 -22.10
C SER A 440 -5.87 -11.97 -21.54
N TRP A 441 -6.98 -12.12 -22.25
CA TRP A 441 -8.27 -11.53 -21.92
C TRP A 441 -9.31 -12.62 -21.85
N ASN A 442 -9.93 -12.87 -20.72
CA ASN A 442 -10.83 -14.02 -20.55
C ASN A 442 -12.11 -13.90 -21.41
N LYS A 443 -12.45 -15.00 -22.05
CA LYS A 443 -13.47 -15.12 -23.10
C LYS A 443 -14.93 -14.98 -22.68
N ALA A 444 -15.28 -15.06 -21.45
CA ALA A 444 -16.66 -15.30 -21.02
C ALA A 444 -17.58 -14.05 -20.99
N ALA A 445 -17.07 -12.84 -21.06
CA ALA A 445 -17.87 -11.63 -20.88
C ALA A 445 -17.80 -10.65 -22.04
N THR A 446 -18.49 -10.96 -23.13
CA THR A 446 -18.53 -10.08 -24.32
C THR A 446 -19.95 -9.71 -24.72
N SER A 447 -20.67 -9.00 -23.90
CA SER A 447 -21.95 -8.40 -24.31
C SER A 447 -21.88 -6.87 -24.50
N HIS A 448 -20.72 -6.24 -24.41
CA HIS A 448 -20.63 -4.79 -24.50
C HIS A 448 -19.91 -4.29 -25.76
N SER A 449 -20.50 -3.28 -26.36
CA SER A 449 -20.25 -2.68 -27.67
C SER A 449 -18.93 -1.90 -27.84
N SER A 450 -17.98 -2.01 -26.93
CA SER A 450 -16.68 -1.36 -27.09
C SER A 450 -15.58 -2.40 -27.30
N SER A 451 -14.89 -2.25 -28.40
CA SER A 451 -13.72 -3.06 -28.73
C SER A 451 -12.57 -2.73 -27.76
N PRO A 452 -12.16 -3.63 -26.86
CA PRO A 452 -11.02 -3.37 -26.01
C PRO A 452 -9.75 -3.28 -26.85
N ALA A 453 -8.94 -2.26 -26.57
CA ALA A 453 -7.61 -2.10 -27.15
C ALA A 453 -6.54 -2.66 -26.20
N LEU A 454 -5.39 -3.08 -26.71
CA LEU A 454 -4.26 -3.37 -25.87
C LEU A 454 -3.76 -2.09 -25.19
N ILE A 455 -3.70 -1.01 -25.95
CA ILE A 455 -3.31 0.32 -25.48
C ILE A 455 -4.36 1.34 -25.92
N ASP A 456 -4.88 2.10 -24.96
CA ASP A 456 -5.80 3.21 -25.23
C ASP A 456 -5.12 4.54 -24.90
N PHE A 457 -4.68 5.24 -25.92
CA PHE A 457 -3.98 6.51 -25.79
C PHE A 457 -4.94 7.66 -25.50
N VAL A 458 -4.60 8.44 -24.48
CA VAL A 458 -5.25 9.71 -24.20
C VAL A 458 -4.32 10.88 -24.54
N SER A 459 -3.06 10.85 -24.09
CA SER A 459 -2.08 11.91 -24.37
C SER A 459 -0.63 11.54 -24.05
N GLY A 460 -0.35 10.28 -23.79
CA GLY A 460 1.02 9.81 -23.49
C GLY A 460 1.70 9.18 -24.68
N ASP A 461 3.00 8.89 -24.56
CA ASP A 461 3.82 8.27 -25.57
C ASP A 461 4.49 6.99 -25.09
N ILE A 462 4.67 6.03 -25.99
CA ILE A 462 5.46 4.81 -25.79
C ILE A 462 6.55 4.76 -26.86
N ARG A 463 7.81 4.70 -26.47
CA ARG A 463 8.91 4.61 -27.44
C ARG A 463 9.00 3.23 -28.09
N HIS A 464 8.92 2.18 -27.29
CA HIS A 464 9.00 0.80 -27.77
C HIS A 464 7.84 -0.02 -27.24
N LEU A 465 7.03 -0.56 -28.15
CA LEU A 465 6.01 -1.56 -27.85
C LEU A 465 6.53 -2.92 -28.29
N ILE A 466 6.69 -3.86 -27.36
CA ILE A 466 7.17 -5.21 -27.63
C ILE A 466 6.02 -6.20 -27.38
N ILE A 467 5.68 -6.99 -28.39
CA ILE A 467 4.65 -8.04 -28.30
C ILE A 467 5.31 -9.38 -28.62
N ASP A 468 5.70 -10.11 -27.57
CA ASP A 468 6.33 -11.44 -27.73
C ASP A 468 5.29 -12.56 -27.77
N ALA A 469 4.25 -12.47 -26.92
CA ALA A 469 3.12 -13.37 -26.93
C ALA A 469 1.86 -12.69 -26.44
N LEU A 470 0.72 -12.96 -27.07
CA LEU A 470 -0.57 -12.39 -26.74
C LEU A 470 -1.70 -13.35 -27.12
N ASP A 471 -2.71 -13.52 -26.27
CA ASP A 471 -3.98 -14.15 -26.64
C ASP A 471 -4.87 -13.09 -27.31
N SER A 472 -4.79 -13.03 -28.64
CA SER A 472 -5.40 -11.98 -29.45
C SER A 472 -6.87 -12.23 -29.81
N ASP A 473 -7.45 -13.40 -29.48
CA ASP A 473 -8.80 -13.78 -29.93
C ASP A 473 -9.90 -12.79 -29.51
N ARG A 474 -9.57 -11.77 -28.71
CA ARG A 474 -10.57 -10.88 -28.11
C ARG A 474 -10.19 -9.43 -28.02
N ILE A 475 -8.93 -9.13 -28.17
CA ILE A 475 -8.48 -7.76 -28.34
C ILE A 475 -8.70 -7.43 -29.81
N LEU A 476 -9.67 -6.56 -30.11
CA LEU A 476 -10.07 -6.29 -31.48
C LEU A 476 -9.14 -5.31 -32.19
N GLN A 477 -8.32 -4.60 -31.44
CA GLN A 477 -7.33 -3.68 -31.98
C GLN A 477 -6.13 -3.52 -31.03
N PRO A 478 -4.92 -3.36 -31.59
CA PRO A 478 -3.72 -3.20 -30.75
C PRO A 478 -3.72 -1.86 -30.03
N VAL A 479 -4.19 -0.82 -30.71
CA VAL A 479 -4.13 0.57 -30.26
C VAL A 479 -5.45 1.25 -30.61
N SER A 480 -5.94 2.12 -29.76
CA SER A 480 -7.09 2.97 -30.07
C SER A 480 -6.83 3.84 -31.30
N SER A 481 -7.89 4.24 -32.00
CA SER A 481 -7.85 4.82 -33.36
C SER A 481 -6.94 6.05 -33.54
N GLN A 482 -6.47 6.67 -32.48
CA GLN A 482 -5.58 7.84 -32.51
C GLN A 482 -4.17 7.53 -31.98
N GLY A 483 -3.88 6.29 -31.57
CA GLY A 483 -2.72 5.99 -30.75
C GLY A 483 -1.41 5.71 -31.50
N PHE A 484 -1.43 5.27 -32.78
CA PHE A 484 -0.20 4.94 -33.49
C PHE A 484 0.82 6.07 -33.61
N PRO A 485 0.45 7.35 -33.79
CA PRO A 485 1.41 8.46 -33.77
C PRO A 485 2.20 8.59 -32.44
N HIS A 486 1.70 7.98 -31.37
CA HIS A 486 2.29 7.99 -30.03
C HIS A 486 3.16 6.76 -29.74
N ILE A 487 3.35 5.88 -30.71
CA ILE A 487 4.26 4.72 -30.61
C ILE A 487 5.46 4.94 -31.52
N GLY A 488 6.65 4.93 -30.94
CA GLY A 488 7.89 5.08 -31.70
C GLY A 488 8.20 3.84 -32.55
N VAL A 489 8.31 2.67 -31.89
CA VAL A 489 8.66 1.41 -32.57
C VAL A 489 7.83 0.25 -32.04
N VAL A 490 7.39 -0.65 -32.92
CA VAL A 490 6.73 -1.93 -32.60
C VAL A 490 7.64 -3.08 -32.99
N SER A 491 7.82 -4.05 -32.09
CA SER A 491 8.61 -5.25 -32.32
C SER A 491 8.07 -6.44 -31.52
N GLY A 492 8.67 -7.61 -31.71
CA GLY A 492 8.38 -8.81 -30.97
C GLY A 492 7.92 -9.99 -31.83
N ALA A 493 8.19 -11.20 -31.39
CA ALA A 493 7.91 -12.43 -32.13
C ALA A 493 6.40 -12.70 -32.29
N GLY A 494 5.57 -12.17 -31.40
CA GLY A 494 4.12 -12.35 -31.44
C GLY A 494 3.36 -11.40 -32.37
N VAL A 495 4.00 -10.38 -32.92
CA VAL A 495 3.30 -9.33 -33.70
C VAL A 495 2.50 -9.90 -34.87
N LEU A 496 3.08 -10.76 -35.69
CA LEU A 496 2.38 -11.37 -36.83
C LEU A 496 1.22 -12.27 -36.39
N ALA A 497 1.39 -12.99 -35.29
CA ALA A 497 0.38 -13.92 -34.77
C ALA A 497 -0.89 -13.20 -34.26
N THR A 498 -0.83 -11.90 -34.02
CA THR A 498 -2.01 -11.11 -33.61
C THR A 498 -3.00 -10.93 -34.78
N GLY A 499 -2.56 -11.04 -36.02
CA GLY A 499 -3.37 -10.75 -37.20
C GLY A 499 -3.73 -9.26 -37.37
N TRP A 500 -3.14 -8.38 -36.57
CA TRP A 500 -3.41 -6.93 -36.65
C TRP A 500 -2.57 -6.24 -37.71
N GLU A 501 -3.14 -5.19 -38.29
CA GLU A 501 -2.45 -4.33 -39.22
C GLU A 501 -1.68 -3.23 -38.48
N PHE A 502 -0.40 -3.07 -38.84
CA PHE A 502 0.48 -2.05 -38.26
C PHE A 502 0.99 -1.08 -39.34
N PRO A 503 1.12 0.22 -39.02
CA PRO A 503 1.79 1.17 -39.92
C PRO A 503 3.26 0.78 -40.15
N ASP A 504 3.68 0.71 -41.40
CA ASP A 504 5.04 0.29 -41.79
C ASP A 504 6.14 1.11 -41.11
N ILE A 505 5.88 2.40 -40.87
CA ILE A 505 6.83 3.32 -40.24
C ILE A 505 7.13 2.95 -38.77
N THR A 506 6.18 2.35 -38.07
CA THR A 506 6.34 1.99 -36.64
C THR A 506 7.03 0.65 -36.42
N MET A 507 7.16 -0.18 -37.46
CA MET A 507 7.73 -1.52 -37.34
C MET A 507 9.26 -1.50 -37.29
N ALA A 508 9.80 -2.27 -36.31
CA ALA A 508 11.23 -2.57 -36.27
C ALA A 508 11.67 -3.52 -37.39
N ASP A 509 12.92 -3.43 -37.80
CA ASP A 509 13.50 -4.38 -38.76
C ASP A 509 13.54 -5.81 -38.16
N GLY A 510 13.34 -6.80 -39.04
CA GLY A 510 13.48 -8.20 -38.71
C GLY A 510 12.25 -8.87 -38.08
N PHE A 511 11.16 -8.14 -37.81
CA PHE A 511 9.94 -8.72 -37.28
C PHE A 511 8.83 -8.77 -38.33
N PRO A 512 8.22 -9.95 -38.60
CA PRO A 512 7.10 -10.06 -39.52
C PRO A 512 5.81 -9.47 -38.89
N TYR A 513 4.99 -8.83 -39.74
CA TYR A 513 3.75 -8.15 -39.35
C TYR A 513 2.75 -8.10 -40.52
N ILE A 514 1.51 -7.69 -40.27
CA ILE A 514 0.57 -7.33 -41.32
C ILE A 514 0.69 -5.83 -41.58
N SER A 515 1.09 -5.48 -42.79
CA SER A 515 1.26 -4.08 -43.21
C SER A 515 -0.09 -3.39 -43.39
N ALA A 516 -0.32 -2.28 -42.72
CA ALA A 516 -1.54 -1.48 -42.84
C ALA A 516 -1.68 -0.85 -44.25
N SER A 517 -0.58 -0.67 -44.96
CA SER A 517 -0.59 -0.13 -46.35
C SER A 517 -1.03 -1.15 -47.39
N THR A 518 -0.83 -2.45 -47.13
CA THR A 518 -1.09 -3.51 -48.13
C THR A 518 -2.12 -4.55 -47.65
N GLY A 519 -2.41 -4.64 -46.34
CA GLY A 519 -3.21 -5.71 -45.73
C GLY A 519 -2.56 -7.09 -45.84
N LYS A 520 -1.26 -7.19 -46.08
CA LYS A 520 -0.53 -8.45 -46.33
C LYS A 520 0.63 -8.61 -45.34
N ALA A 521 1.03 -9.86 -45.13
CA ALA A 521 2.22 -10.18 -44.36
C ALA A 521 3.46 -9.51 -44.99
N ALA A 522 4.21 -8.82 -44.15
CA ALA A 522 5.39 -8.06 -44.54
C ALA A 522 6.49 -8.19 -43.50
N ILE A 523 7.70 -7.88 -43.88
CA ILE A 523 8.86 -7.73 -42.99
C ILE A 523 9.65 -6.51 -43.40
N LYS A 524 10.15 -5.76 -42.44
CA LYS A 524 11.03 -4.62 -42.70
C LYS A 524 12.49 -5.07 -42.57
N ILE A 525 13.31 -4.81 -43.55
CA ILE A 525 14.74 -5.14 -43.55
C ILE A 525 15.51 -3.93 -44.10
N ASP A 526 16.44 -3.42 -43.32
CA ASP A 526 17.20 -2.21 -43.64
C ASP A 526 16.28 -1.01 -43.97
N GLY A 527 15.20 -0.87 -43.22
CA GLY A 527 14.20 0.17 -43.44
C GLY A 527 13.26 -0.05 -44.63
N ILE A 528 13.43 -1.12 -45.41
CA ILE A 528 12.64 -1.42 -46.60
C ILE A 528 11.59 -2.49 -46.30
N VAL A 529 10.32 -2.19 -46.60
CA VAL A 529 9.21 -3.13 -46.46
C VAL A 529 9.24 -4.16 -47.57
N LYS A 530 9.29 -5.44 -47.23
CA LYS A 530 9.29 -6.56 -48.18
C LYS A 530 8.14 -7.51 -47.84
N PRO A 531 7.56 -8.22 -48.85
CA PRO A 531 6.59 -9.29 -48.58
C PRO A 531 7.21 -10.35 -47.66
N TYR A 532 6.45 -10.81 -46.67
CA TYR A 532 6.79 -11.95 -45.85
C TYR A 532 6.07 -13.19 -46.40
N PRO A 533 6.77 -14.31 -46.62
CA PRO A 533 6.20 -15.49 -47.25
C PRO A 533 5.09 -16.16 -46.39
#